data_74e4ce71dbb794d4e72dc14c03fd42f8
#
_entry.id   74e4ce71dbb794d4e72dc14c03fd42f8
#
_cell.length_a   1.000
_cell.length_b   1.000
_cell.length_c   1.000
_cell.angle_alpha   90.00
_cell.angle_beta   90.00
_cell.angle_gamma   90.00
#
_symmetry.space_group_name_H-M   'P 1'
#
loop_
_entity.id
_entity.type
_entity.pdbx_description
1 polymer ?
#
loop_
_entity_poly.entity_id
_entity_poly.type
_entity_poly.pdbx_seq_one_letter_code
_entity_poly.pdbx_strand_id
1 'polypeptide(L)'
;MKPRPERSPVLRVLAALGGIAIAAGLVLAVDALGGDPLSRAWAERRALRYAQARYPDQDFFIRSSWGGANFVYGATLQSRQSADTAFDVTTRFWFFTSGREQEMVEDRGTTLSRQGAEGAAAIETILNRACPEYERLEVYNTALSGELQSVELDLCWTPEDPRGGAGEQADLFPLDAPFDPAVTARVPDRLCAQILWDGEPADADFEAVADAFDAALTAAGYDIDYYDLTLVPRDAGHEELQALDLDRLIRK
;
A
#
# COMPACT_ATOMS: atom_id res chain seq x y z
N MET A 1 -39.90 -10.48 -61.63
CA MET A 1 -38.94 -10.13 -60.58
C MET A 1 -38.52 -8.67 -60.73
N LYS A 2 -38.83 -7.77 -59.76
CA LYS A 2 -38.37 -6.39 -59.81
C LYS A 2 -36.89 -6.36 -59.42
N PRO A 3 -36.03 -5.66 -60.19
CA PRO A 3 -34.62 -5.52 -59.80
C PRO A 3 -34.53 -4.78 -58.46
N ARG A 4 -33.72 -5.31 -57.52
CA ARG A 4 -33.41 -4.61 -56.27
C ARG A 4 -32.68 -3.30 -56.60
N PRO A 5 -33.11 -2.18 -56.04
CA PRO A 5 -32.44 -0.93 -56.27
C PRO A 5 -30.96 -1.05 -55.79
N GLU A 6 -30.01 -0.75 -56.64
CA GLU A 6 -28.61 -0.68 -56.26
C GLU A 6 -28.42 0.44 -55.23
N ARG A 7 -28.02 0.06 -54.04
CA ARG A 7 -27.73 1.01 -52.94
C ARG A 7 -26.56 1.89 -53.38
N SER A 8 -26.76 3.20 -53.34
CA SER A 8 -25.72 4.20 -53.59
C SER A 8 -24.42 3.88 -52.82
N PRO A 9 -23.23 3.96 -53.49
CA PRO A 9 -21.96 3.73 -52.81
C PRO A 9 -21.75 4.64 -51.59
N VAL A 10 -22.27 5.87 -51.63
CA VAL A 10 -22.27 6.81 -50.51
C VAL A 10 -23.00 6.26 -49.30
N LEU A 11 -24.18 5.62 -49.52
CA LEU A 11 -24.96 5.03 -48.41
C LEU A 11 -24.22 3.87 -47.76
N ARG A 12 -23.47 3.08 -48.54
CA ARG A 12 -22.64 1.97 -47.99
C ARG A 12 -21.48 2.50 -47.16
N VAL A 13 -20.81 3.58 -47.59
CA VAL A 13 -19.74 4.22 -46.81
C VAL A 13 -20.28 4.81 -45.52
N LEU A 14 -21.41 5.51 -45.56
CA LEU A 14 -22.05 6.09 -44.36
C LEU A 14 -22.46 5.00 -43.39
N ALA A 15 -23.05 3.88 -43.87
CA ALA A 15 -23.40 2.76 -43.03
C ALA A 15 -22.19 2.08 -42.39
N ALA A 16 -21.06 1.96 -43.12
CA ALA A 16 -19.82 1.42 -42.57
C ALA A 16 -19.23 2.34 -41.50
N LEU A 17 -19.19 3.65 -41.72
CA LEU A 17 -18.74 4.63 -40.74
C LEU A 17 -19.62 4.65 -39.51
N GLY A 18 -20.95 4.58 -39.68
CA GLY A 18 -21.91 4.45 -38.57
C GLY A 18 -21.69 3.16 -37.75
N GLY A 19 -21.45 2.04 -38.43
CA GLY A 19 -21.12 0.77 -37.78
C GLY A 19 -19.81 0.84 -36.97
N ILE A 20 -18.77 1.44 -37.52
CA ILE A 20 -17.49 1.64 -36.84
C ILE A 20 -17.66 2.56 -35.60
N ALA A 21 -18.42 3.67 -35.75
CA ALA A 21 -18.68 4.58 -34.64
C ALA A 21 -19.44 3.91 -33.49
N ILE A 22 -20.46 3.07 -33.81
CA ILE A 22 -21.20 2.30 -32.79
C ILE A 22 -20.27 1.28 -32.12
N ALA A 23 -19.48 0.52 -32.87
CA ALA A 23 -18.56 -0.46 -32.32
C ALA A 23 -17.51 0.23 -31.42
N ALA A 24 -16.94 1.36 -31.86
CA ALA A 24 -16.02 2.14 -31.04
C ALA A 24 -16.68 2.66 -29.76
N GLY A 25 -17.94 3.16 -29.85
CA GLY A 25 -18.70 3.61 -28.69
C GLY A 25 -18.96 2.51 -27.69
N LEU A 26 -19.26 1.29 -28.14
CA LEU A 26 -19.44 0.13 -27.26
C LEU A 26 -18.14 -0.29 -26.56
N VAL A 27 -17.01 -0.30 -27.29
CA VAL A 27 -15.69 -0.60 -26.70
C VAL A 27 -15.34 0.43 -25.63
N LEU A 28 -15.55 1.73 -25.93
CA LEU A 28 -15.34 2.81 -24.97
C LEU A 28 -16.24 2.68 -23.73
N ALA A 29 -17.49 2.31 -23.91
CA ALA A 29 -18.42 2.11 -22.80
C ALA A 29 -18.02 0.93 -21.91
N VAL A 30 -17.60 -0.18 -22.49
CA VAL A 30 -17.09 -1.35 -21.74
C VAL A 30 -15.84 -0.99 -20.98
N ASP A 31 -14.89 -0.31 -21.62
CA ASP A 31 -13.63 0.13 -21.01
C ASP A 31 -13.87 1.13 -19.86
N ALA A 32 -14.83 2.05 -20.02
CA ALA A 32 -15.19 3.01 -18.97
C ALA A 32 -15.82 2.38 -17.73
N LEU A 33 -16.57 1.28 -17.89
CA LEU A 33 -17.31 0.64 -16.79
C LEU A 33 -16.53 -0.43 -16.04
N GLY A 34 -15.71 -1.20 -16.74
CA GLY A 34 -15.04 -2.35 -16.12
C GLY A 34 -13.63 -2.61 -16.65
N GLY A 35 -13.19 -1.82 -17.64
CA GLY A 35 -11.94 -2.05 -18.34
C GLY A 35 -11.99 -3.22 -19.31
N ASP A 36 -11.03 -3.25 -20.21
CA ASP A 36 -10.88 -4.35 -21.16
C ASP A 36 -9.46 -4.94 -21.13
N PRO A 37 -9.28 -6.23 -21.47
CA PRO A 37 -7.97 -6.89 -21.42
C PRO A 37 -6.93 -6.26 -22.37
N LEU A 38 -7.36 -5.66 -23.48
CA LEU A 38 -6.45 -5.04 -24.45
C LEU A 38 -5.90 -3.72 -23.91
N SER A 39 -6.76 -2.88 -23.34
CA SER A 39 -6.35 -1.64 -22.67
C SER A 39 -5.43 -1.91 -21.49
N ARG A 40 -5.71 -2.96 -20.71
CA ARG A 40 -4.82 -3.40 -19.62
C ARG A 40 -3.44 -3.83 -20.16
N ALA A 41 -3.40 -4.72 -21.13
CA ALA A 41 -2.14 -5.17 -21.73
C ALA A 41 -1.35 -4.02 -22.39
N TRP A 42 -2.05 -3.04 -22.94
CA TRP A 42 -1.44 -1.82 -23.47
C TRP A 42 -0.82 -0.97 -22.34
N ALA A 43 -1.56 -0.74 -21.24
CA ALA A 43 -1.08 0.00 -20.09
C ALA A 43 0.15 -0.67 -19.46
N GLU A 44 0.12 -1.99 -19.28
CA GLU A 44 1.24 -2.79 -18.78
C GLU A 44 2.51 -2.62 -19.62
N ARG A 45 2.38 -2.69 -20.96
CA ARG A 45 3.51 -2.46 -21.87
C ARG A 45 4.05 -1.03 -21.79
N ARG A 46 3.18 -0.06 -21.54
CA ARG A 46 3.59 1.34 -21.35
C ARG A 46 4.30 1.51 -20.02
N ALA A 47 3.80 0.89 -18.96
CA ALA A 47 4.42 0.91 -17.65
C ALA A 47 5.83 0.33 -17.68
N LEU A 48 6.04 -0.83 -18.32
CA LEU A 48 7.37 -1.41 -18.49
C LEU A 48 8.30 -0.50 -19.29
N ARG A 49 7.82 0.13 -20.38
CA ARG A 49 8.63 1.09 -21.16
C ARG A 49 8.97 2.34 -20.36
N TYR A 50 8.04 2.81 -19.53
CA TYR A 50 8.28 3.92 -18.61
C TYR A 50 9.40 3.61 -17.63
N ALA A 51 9.34 2.45 -16.96
CA ALA A 51 10.35 2.00 -16.01
C ALA A 51 11.72 1.81 -16.68
N GLN A 52 11.76 1.18 -17.85
CA GLN A 52 13.00 0.95 -18.60
C GLN A 52 13.66 2.26 -19.05
N ALA A 53 12.85 3.30 -19.37
CA ALA A 53 13.37 4.61 -19.73
C ALA A 53 13.93 5.35 -18.50
N ARG A 54 13.35 5.15 -17.31
CA ARG A 54 13.78 5.79 -16.05
C ARG A 54 14.99 5.10 -15.45
N TYR A 55 15.03 3.77 -15.53
CA TYR A 55 16.09 2.91 -14.97
C TYR A 55 16.62 1.95 -16.05
N PRO A 56 17.45 2.43 -16.99
CA PRO A 56 17.86 1.65 -18.17
C PRO A 56 18.68 0.40 -17.84
N ASP A 57 19.36 0.40 -16.70
CA ASP A 57 20.23 -0.69 -16.25
C ASP A 57 19.50 -1.75 -15.39
N GLN A 58 18.16 -1.61 -15.22
CA GLN A 58 17.34 -2.53 -14.44
C GLN A 58 16.34 -3.28 -15.29
N ASP A 59 16.08 -4.54 -14.94
CA ASP A 59 15.06 -5.39 -15.54
C ASP A 59 13.80 -5.41 -14.68
N PHE A 60 12.69 -4.94 -15.23
CA PHE A 60 11.42 -4.83 -14.52
C PHE A 60 10.43 -5.90 -14.95
N PHE A 61 9.63 -6.35 -13.99
CA PHE A 61 8.44 -7.15 -14.25
C PHE A 61 7.22 -6.52 -13.57
N ILE A 62 6.04 -6.90 -14.04
CA ILE A 62 4.78 -6.48 -13.45
C ILE A 62 4.48 -7.41 -12.28
N ARG A 63 4.44 -6.85 -11.07
CA ARG A 63 4.05 -7.57 -9.85
C ARG A 63 2.54 -7.72 -9.76
N SER A 64 1.81 -6.65 -10.07
CA SER A 64 0.36 -6.61 -10.11
C SER A 64 -0.13 -5.57 -11.11
N SER A 65 -1.35 -5.72 -11.60
CA SER A 65 -2.03 -4.70 -12.41
C SER A 65 -3.47 -4.55 -11.97
N TRP A 66 -3.98 -3.33 -12.06
CA TRP A 66 -5.30 -2.94 -11.60
C TRP A 66 -5.94 -1.90 -12.52
N GLY A 67 -7.22 -1.63 -12.27
CA GLY A 67 -7.93 -0.56 -12.95
C GLY A 67 -8.82 -1.04 -14.08
N GLY A 68 -9.38 -0.09 -14.79
CA GLY A 68 -10.33 -0.26 -15.89
C GLY A 68 -11.48 0.74 -15.82
N ALA A 69 -11.92 1.14 -14.62
CA ALA A 69 -12.92 2.17 -14.49
C ALA A 69 -12.35 3.55 -14.88
N ASN A 70 -13.15 4.34 -15.61
CA ASN A 70 -12.80 5.69 -16.04
C ASN A 70 -11.50 5.78 -16.87
N PHE A 71 -11.18 4.74 -17.63
CA PHE A 71 -9.96 4.66 -18.48
C PHE A 71 -8.65 4.83 -17.68
N VAL A 72 -8.64 4.40 -16.43
CA VAL A 72 -7.48 4.44 -15.55
C VAL A 72 -6.97 3.03 -15.32
N TYR A 73 -5.73 2.78 -15.71
CA TYR A 73 -5.03 1.52 -15.52
C TYR A 73 -3.74 1.76 -14.76
N GLY A 74 -3.42 0.87 -13.84
CA GLY A 74 -2.17 0.91 -13.10
C GLY A 74 -1.44 -0.41 -13.13
N ALA A 75 -0.15 -0.35 -12.94
CA ALA A 75 0.70 -1.51 -12.74
C ALA A 75 1.74 -1.19 -11.67
N THR A 76 1.90 -2.09 -10.73
CA THR A 76 3.01 -2.11 -9.79
C THR A 76 4.17 -2.84 -10.46
N LEU A 77 5.26 -2.14 -10.67
CA LEU A 77 6.49 -2.66 -11.25
C LEU A 77 7.50 -2.96 -10.17
N GLN A 78 8.25 -4.04 -10.36
CA GLN A 78 9.31 -4.47 -9.46
C GLN A 78 10.56 -4.76 -10.27
N SER A 79 11.71 -4.25 -9.81
CA SER A 79 13.02 -4.63 -10.35
C SER A 79 13.38 -6.06 -9.95
N ARG A 80 14.05 -6.78 -10.87
CA ARG A 80 14.62 -8.10 -10.56
C ARG A 80 15.93 -8.01 -9.78
N GLN A 81 16.58 -6.85 -9.82
CA GLN A 81 17.87 -6.61 -9.19
C GLN A 81 17.76 -5.97 -7.79
N SER A 82 16.58 -5.39 -7.46
CA SER A 82 16.40 -4.66 -6.21
C SER A 82 14.99 -4.89 -5.68
N ALA A 83 14.87 -5.32 -4.42
CA ALA A 83 13.60 -5.47 -3.72
C ALA A 83 12.94 -4.11 -3.47
N ASP A 84 13.74 -3.08 -3.26
CA ASP A 84 13.29 -1.74 -2.94
C ASP A 84 13.02 -0.86 -4.16
N THR A 85 13.45 -1.29 -5.35
CA THR A 85 13.11 -0.60 -6.59
C THR A 85 11.78 -1.15 -7.13
N ALA A 86 10.69 -0.73 -6.47
CA ALA A 86 9.32 -1.02 -6.87
C ALA A 86 8.49 0.27 -6.83
N PHE A 87 7.62 0.46 -7.83
CA PHE A 87 6.76 1.65 -7.91
C PHE A 87 5.56 1.43 -8.80
N ASP A 88 4.55 2.25 -8.58
CA ASP A 88 3.32 2.24 -9.36
C ASP A 88 3.43 3.15 -10.58
N VAL A 89 2.92 2.66 -11.69
CA VAL A 89 2.76 3.43 -12.92
C VAL A 89 1.29 3.43 -13.32
N THR A 90 0.73 4.61 -13.48
CA THR A 90 -0.66 4.80 -13.90
C THR A 90 -0.72 5.31 -15.33
N THR A 91 -1.60 4.73 -16.15
CA THR A 91 -1.90 5.19 -17.51
C THR A 91 -3.37 5.61 -17.58
N ARG A 92 -3.63 6.85 -18.01
CA ARG A 92 -4.97 7.40 -18.20
C ARG A 92 -5.25 7.64 -19.68
N PHE A 93 -6.48 7.35 -20.11
CA PHE A 93 -6.93 7.53 -21.49
C PHE A 93 -5.94 6.97 -22.53
N TRP A 94 -5.27 5.86 -22.23
CA TRP A 94 -4.24 5.19 -23.06
C TRP A 94 -2.97 6.01 -23.35
N PHE A 95 -2.93 7.30 -23.03
CA PHE A 95 -1.86 8.22 -23.47
C PHE A 95 -1.06 8.81 -22.31
N PHE A 96 -1.69 9.15 -21.21
CA PHE A 96 -1.03 9.83 -20.09
C PHE A 96 -0.47 8.81 -19.12
N THR A 97 0.84 8.70 -19.05
CA THR A 97 1.53 7.78 -18.14
C THR A 97 2.30 8.59 -17.11
N SER A 98 2.12 8.25 -15.83
CA SER A 98 2.84 8.84 -14.70
C SER A 98 3.26 7.72 -13.75
N GLY A 99 4.45 7.83 -13.17
CA GLY A 99 4.95 6.92 -12.14
C GLY A 99 5.05 7.60 -10.79
N ARG A 100 5.15 6.81 -9.75
CA ARG A 100 5.39 7.23 -8.36
C ARG A 100 6.82 6.87 -7.91
N GLU A 101 7.76 6.81 -8.84
CA GLU A 101 9.16 6.45 -8.56
C GLU A 101 9.84 7.42 -7.60
N GLN A 102 9.49 8.72 -7.66
CA GLN A 102 10.03 9.72 -6.73
C GLN A 102 9.72 9.30 -5.30
N GLU A 103 8.45 9.15 -4.96
CA GLU A 103 7.99 8.80 -3.62
C GLU A 103 8.44 7.41 -3.19
N MET A 104 8.27 6.42 -4.07
CA MET A 104 8.47 5.02 -3.71
C MET A 104 9.93 4.58 -3.72
N VAL A 105 10.76 5.14 -4.58
CA VAL A 105 12.17 4.74 -4.75
C VAL A 105 13.13 5.82 -4.30
N GLU A 106 13.03 7.03 -4.85
CA GLU A 106 13.98 8.12 -4.56
C GLU A 106 13.81 8.63 -3.12
N ASP A 107 12.56 8.80 -2.64
CA ASP A 107 12.23 9.17 -1.26
C ASP A 107 12.15 7.95 -0.31
N ARG A 108 12.60 6.76 -0.76
CA ARG A 108 12.69 5.53 0.03
C ARG A 108 11.38 4.93 0.55
N GLY A 109 10.22 5.32 0.03
CA GLY A 109 8.93 4.81 0.53
C GLY A 109 8.83 3.27 0.55
N THR A 110 9.31 2.59 -0.51
CA THR A 110 9.34 1.11 -0.57
C THR A 110 10.34 0.52 0.43
N THR A 111 11.52 1.12 0.57
CA THR A 111 12.55 0.70 1.55
C THR A 111 12.04 0.83 2.97
N LEU A 112 11.42 1.97 3.30
CA LEU A 112 10.86 2.24 4.63
C LEU A 112 9.76 1.23 4.98
N SER A 113 8.85 0.96 4.04
CA SER A 113 7.77 -0.01 4.24
C SER A 113 8.33 -1.43 4.49
N ARG A 114 9.32 -1.86 3.72
CA ARG A 114 9.94 -3.17 3.90
C ARG A 114 10.70 -3.26 5.23
N GLN A 115 11.55 -2.28 5.53
CA GLN A 115 12.31 -2.26 6.79
C GLN A 115 11.40 -2.10 8.01
N GLY A 116 10.29 -1.35 7.90
CA GLY A 116 9.27 -1.28 8.92
C GLY A 116 8.66 -2.65 9.21
N ALA A 117 8.29 -3.40 8.16
CA ALA A 117 7.77 -4.76 8.32
C ALA A 117 8.81 -5.74 8.90
N GLU A 118 10.08 -5.66 8.48
CA GLU A 118 11.17 -6.46 9.05
C GLU A 118 11.40 -6.10 10.53
N GLY A 119 11.38 -4.81 10.86
CA GLY A 119 11.49 -4.31 12.23
C GLY A 119 10.33 -4.76 13.11
N ALA A 120 9.09 -4.63 12.62
CA ALA A 120 7.90 -5.10 13.32
C ALA A 120 7.97 -6.61 13.64
N ALA A 121 8.36 -7.44 12.69
CA ALA A 121 8.51 -8.87 12.90
C ALA A 121 9.60 -9.22 13.96
N ALA A 122 10.71 -8.46 13.96
CA ALA A 122 11.76 -8.62 14.96
C ALA A 122 11.27 -8.17 16.36
N ILE A 123 10.62 -7.02 16.45
CA ILE A 123 10.01 -6.48 17.67
C ILE A 123 8.97 -7.45 18.22
N GLU A 124 8.11 -7.98 17.36
CA GLU A 124 7.10 -8.95 17.76
C GLU A 124 7.73 -10.19 18.44
N THR A 125 8.84 -10.69 17.90
CA THR A 125 9.57 -11.81 18.51
C THR A 125 10.08 -11.47 19.92
N ILE A 126 10.53 -10.23 20.15
CA ILE A 126 10.99 -9.74 21.45
C ILE A 126 9.81 -9.63 22.41
N LEU A 127 8.73 -8.96 22.00
CA LEU A 127 7.57 -8.73 22.85
C LEU A 127 6.83 -10.02 23.21
N ASN A 128 6.74 -11.00 22.31
CA ASN A 128 6.17 -12.31 22.58
C ASN A 128 6.92 -13.04 23.71
N ARG A 129 8.20 -12.77 23.87
CA ARG A 129 9.03 -13.38 24.93
C ARG A 129 9.01 -12.57 26.23
N ALA A 130 9.09 -11.26 26.13
CA ALA A 130 9.27 -10.37 27.28
C ALA A 130 7.94 -9.95 27.91
N CYS A 131 6.89 -9.82 27.12
CA CYS A 131 5.57 -9.31 27.51
C CYS A 131 4.46 -10.26 26.99
N PRO A 132 4.49 -11.56 27.37
CA PRO A 132 3.53 -12.54 26.85
C PRO A 132 2.09 -12.31 27.33
N GLU A 133 1.89 -11.52 28.38
CA GLU A 133 0.57 -11.11 28.90
C GLU A 133 -0.18 -10.16 27.97
N TYR A 134 0.52 -9.44 27.12
CA TYR A 134 -0.09 -8.51 26.16
C TYR A 134 -0.29 -9.22 24.81
N GLU A 135 -1.40 -9.93 24.70
CA GLU A 135 -1.78 -10.62 23.47
C GLU A 135 -2.14 -9.62 22.38
N ARG A 136 -1.44 -9.67 21.26
CA ARG A 136 -1.71 -8.79 20.13
C ARG A 136 -2.89 -9.31 19.31
N LEU A 137 -3.72 -8.38 18.87
CA LEU A 137 -4.91 -8.67 18.09
C LEU A 137 -4.55 -8.86 16.62
N GLU A 138 -4.84 -10.02 16.06
CA GLU A 138 -5.00 -10.17 14.62
C GLU A 138 -6.30 -9.48 14.18
N VAL A 139 -6.23 -8.24 13.73
CA VAL A 139 -7.42 -7.51 13.30
C VAL A 139 -7.81 -7.89 11.88
N TYR A 140 -9.01 -8.34 11.76
CA TYR A 140 -9.67 -8.64 10.51
C TYR A 140 -10.56 -7.48 10.09
N ASN A 141 -10.07 -6.60 9.21
CA ASN A 141 -10.91 -5.55 8.66
C ASN A 141 -11.63 -6.06 7.40
N THR A 142 -12.79 -6.64 7.58
CA THR A 142 -13.65 -7.12 6.50
C THR A 142 -14.53 -6.04 5.88
N ALA A 143 -14.57 -4.84 6.48
CA ALA A 143 -15.60 -3.85 6.14
C ALA A 143 -15.33 -3.07 4.85
N LEU A 144 -14.08 -2.94 4.41
CA LEU A 144 -13.71 -2.07 3.29
C LEU A 144 -13.31 -2.78 2.01
N SER A 145 -12.83 -4.03 2.06
CA SER A 145 -12.31 -4.72 0.88
C SER A 145 -12.80 -6.16 0.71
N GLY A 146 -13.48 -6.71 1.69
CA GLY A 146 -13.78 -8.14 1.72
C GLY A 146 -12.55 -9.03 1.95
N GLU A 147 -11.36 -8.45 2.08
CA GLU A 147 -10.11 -9.13 2.39
C GLU A 147 -9.74 -8.91 3.85
N LEU A 148 -9.28 -9.99 4.48
CA LEU A 148 -8.76 -9.98 5.84
C LEU A 148 -7.41 -9.28 5.82
N GLN A 149 -7.31 -8.09 6.43
CA GLN A 149 -6.03 -7.44 6.71
C GLN A 149 -5.77 -7.58 8.21
N SER A 150 -4.71 -8.27 8.57
CA SER A 150 -4.20 -8.25 9.93
C SER A 150 -3.23 -7.08 10.09
N VAL A 151 -3.48 -6.21 11.05
CA VAL A 151 -2.53 -5.18 11.48
C VAL A 151 -2.28 -5.43 12.96
N GLU A 152 -1.29 -6.26 13.26
CA GLU A 152 -0.97 -6.65 14.62
C GLU A 152 0.04 -5.72 15.25
N LEU A 153 1.09 -5.43 14.48
CA LEU A 153 2.19 -4.59 14.89
C LEU A 153 2.79 -3.96 13.64
N ASP A 154 3.07 -2.67 13.68
CA ASP A 154 3.72 -1.93 12.59
C ASP A 154 4.75 -0.95 13.15
N LEU A 155 5.88 -0.81 12.48
CA LEU A 155 6.92 0.16 12.79
C LEU A 155 6.96 1.22 11.69
N CYS A 156 6.62 2.44 12.06
CA CYS A 156 6.57 3.60 11.17
C CYS A 156 7.73 4.56 11.46
N TRP A 157 8.27 5.19 10.41
CA TRP A 157 9.49 6.01 10.49
C TRP A 157 9.23 7.51 10.64
N THR A 158 7.98 7.93 10.75
CA THR A 158 7.62 9.33 11.00
C THR A 158 6.40 9.41 11.89
N PRO A 159 6.47 10.11 13.03
CA PRO A 159 5.33 10.22 13.94
C PRO A 159 4.19 11.08 13.36
N GLU A 160 4.48 12.02 12.46
CA GLU A 160 3.50 12.96 11.93
C GLU A 160 2.85 12.50 10.62
N ASP A 161 3.56 11.73 9.80
CA ASP A 161 3.04 11.15 8.55
C ASP A 161 3.63 9.77 8.28
N PRO A 162 2.92 8.69 8.64
CA PRO A 162 3.38 7.32 8.40
C PRO A 162 3.53 6.97 6.90
N ARG A 163 3.08 7.86 6.00
CA ARG A 163 3.25 7.74 4.55
C ARG A 163 4.36 8.63 4.01
N GLY A 164 4.97 9.44 4.88
CA GLY A 164 6.08 10.31 4.51
C GLY A 164 7.31 9.49 4.10
N GLY A 165 7.99 9.93 3.05
CA GLY A 165 9.29 9.38 2.68
C GLY A 165 10.36 9.74 3.72
N ALA A 166 11.53 9.09 3.65
CA ALA A 166 12.65 9.38 4.55
C ALA A 166 13.18 10.83 4.41
N GLY A 167 12.83 11.53 3.34
CA GLY A 167 13.25 12.91 3.09
C GLY A 167 14.77 13.07 3.18
N GLU A 168 15.23 14.01 4.02
CA GLU A 168 16.65 14.27 4.25
C GLU A 168 17.41 13.12 4.92
N GLN A 169 16.69 12.12 5.44
CA GLN A 169 17.25 10.95 6.13
C GLN A 169 17.37 9.71 5.22
N ALA A 170 17.10 9.85 3.92
CA ALA A 170 17.13 8.75 2.95
C ALA A 170 18.45 7.94 2.99
N ASP A 171 19.57 8.58 3.31
CA ASP A 171 20.87 7.92 3.42
C ASP A 171 20.96 6.91 4.59
N LEU A 172 20.08 7.02 5.57
CA LEU A 172 20.00 6.08 6.69
C LEU A 172 19.29 4.78 6.30
N PHE A 173 18.60 4.78 5.15
CA PHE A 173 17.86 3.66 4.62
C PHE A 173 18.40 3.23 3.23
N PRO A 174 19.58 2.58 3.18
CA PRO A 174 20.14 2.13 1.91
C PRO A 174 19.21 1.13 1.22
N LEU A 175 19.12 1.21 -0.11
CA LEU A 175 18.33 0.26 -0.92
C LEU A 175 18.81 -1.17 -0.65
N ASP A 176 17.85 -2.08 -0.50
CA ASP A 176 18.08 -3.52 -0.30
C ASP A 176 18.87 -3.90 0.97
N ALA A 177 19.19 -2.93 1.83
CA ALA A 177 19.80 -3.23 3.11
C ALA A 177 18.76 -3.89 4.05
N PRO A 178 19.16 -4.88 4.86
CA PRO A 178 18.28 -5.42 5.90
C PRO A 178 17.99 -4.33 6.95
N PHE A 179 16.91 -4.52 7.70
CA PHE A 179 16.60 -3.67 8.84
C PHE A 179 17.74 -3.73 9.89
N ASP A 180 18.14 -2.55 10.38
CA ASP A 180 19.12 -2.39 11.45
C ASP A 180 18.43 -1.71 12.65
N PRO A 181 18.31 -2.38 13.82
CA PRO A 181 17.70 -1.77 15.00
C PRO A 181 18.32 -0.43 15.41
N ALA A 182 19.61 -0.22 15.14
CA ALA A 182 20.28 1.04 15.48
C ALA A 182 19.74 2.28 14.73
N VAL A 183 18.90 2.07 13.71
CA VAL A 183 18.25 3.19 13.02
C VAL A 183 17.18 3.85 13.90
N THR A 184 16.55 3.12 14.81
CA THR A 184 15.50 3.66 15.71
C THR A 184 16.03 4.78 16.62
N ALA A 185 17.29 4.72 17.04
CA ALA A 185 17.94 5.79 17.82
C ALA A 185 18.33 7.04 16.98
N ARG A 186 18.07 7.04 15.67
CA ARG A 186 18.57 8.06 14.73
C ARG A 186 17.47 8.73 13.93
N VAL A 187 16.34 8.11 13.84
CA VAL A 187 15.18 8.54 13.05
C VAL A 187 13.95 8.47 13.93
N PRO A 188 13.15 9.55 14.02
CA PRO A 188 11.90 9.50 14.75
C PRO A 188 11.01 8.37 14.23
N ASP A 189 10.57 7.53 15.14
CA ASP A 189 9.77 6.36 14.82
C ASP A 189 8.53 6.21 15.70
N ARG A 190 7.66 5.31 15.31
CA ARG A 190 6.43 5.01 16.01
C ARG A 190 6.12 3.53 15.89
N LEU A 191 5.96 2.86 17.01
CA LEU A 191 5.47 1.50 17.09
C LEU A 191 3.95 1.52 17.28
N CYS A 192 3.23 1.04 16.28
CA CYS A 192 1.78 0.84 16.35
C CYS A 192 1.48 -0.57 16.80
N ALA A 193 0.64 -0.75 17.82
CA ALA A 193 0.27 -2.08 18.30
C ALA A 193 -1.19 -2.13 18.73
N GLN A 194 -1.89 -3.21 18.35
CA GLN A 194 -3.24 -3.50 18.81
C GLN A 194 -3.21 -4.70 19.76
N ILE A 195 -3.78 -4.53 20.95
CA ILE A 195 -3.65 -5.48 22.07
C ILE A 195 -5.04 -5.83 22.56
N LEU A 196 -5.29 -7.13 22.75
CA LEU A 196 -6.51 -7.60 23.41
C LEU A 196 -6.47 -7.28 24.90
N TRP A 197 -7.53 -6.63 25.40
CA TRP A 197 -7.63 -6.15 26.76
C TRP A 197 -8.82 -6.75 27.51
N ASP A 198 -8.65 -6.99 28.79
CA ASP A 198 -9.73 -7.51 29.63
C ASP A 198 -10.48 -6.35 30.30
N GLY A 199 -11.71 -6.09 29.84
CA GLY A 199 -12.56 -4.98 30.29
C GLY A 199 -12.31 -3.68 29.54
N GLU A 200 -12.82 -2.56 30.08
CA GLU A 200 -12.65 -1.22 29.52
C GLU A 200 -11.29 -0.63 29.93
N PRO A 201 -10.41 -0.25 28.97
CA PRO A 201 -9.08 0.25 29.30
C PRO A 201 -9.15 1.67 29.86
N ALA A 202 -8.32 1.95 30.87
CA ALA A 202 -8.08 3.27 31.41
C ALA A 202 -6.77 3.86 30.86
N ASP A 203 -6.58 5.17 30.94
CA ASP A 203 -5.35 5.83 30.47
C ASP A 203 -4.08 5.24 31.11
N ALA A 204 -4.14 4.82 32.38
CA ALA A 204 -3.02 4.20 33.08
C ALA A 204 -2.63 2.82 32.49
N ASP A 205 -3.56 2.13 31.83
CA ASP A 205 -3.28 0.82 31.20
C ASP A 205 -2.41 1.01 29.95
N PHE A 206 -2.68 2.03 29.16
CA PHE A 206 -1.86 2.37 28.01
C PHE A 206 -0.43 2.74 28.39
N GLU A 207 -0.27 3.53 29.47
CA GLU A 207 1.06 3.86 30.01
C GLU A 207 1.80 2.62 30.49
N ALA A 208 1.11 1.71 31.18
CA ALA A 208 1.70 0.47 31.68
C ALA A 208 2.18 -0.45 30.55
N VAL A 209 1.39 -0.56 29.46
CA VAL A 209 1.79 -1.31 28.27
C VAL A 209 2.99 -0.66 27.59
N ALA A 210 2.96 0.68 27.40
CA ALA A 210 4.06 1.40 26.79
C ALA A 210 5.35 1.25 27.61
N ASP A 211 5.29 1.35 28.95
CA ASP A 211 6.45 1.15 29.85
C ASP A 211 7.03 -0.26 29.72
N ALA A 212 6.18 -1.28 29.66
CA ALA A 212 6.60 -2.67 29.51
C ALA A 212 7.28 -2.92 28.15
N PHE A 213 6.70 -2.38 27.07
CA PHE A 213 7.27 -2.49 25.73
C PHE A 213 8.59 -1.75 25.63
N ASP A 214 8.63 -0.51 26.12
CA ASP A 214 9.84 0.31 26.11
C ASP A 214 10.99 -0.38 26.87
N ALA A 215 10.74 -0.91 28.06
CA ALA A 215 11.73 -1.63 28.82
C ALA A 215 12.27 -2.86 28.08
N ALA A 216 11.39 -3.64 27.43
CA ALA A 216 11.74 -4.83 26.69
C ALA A 216 12.56 -4.50 25.43
N LEU A 217 12.15 -3.46 24.69
CA LEU A 217 12.78 -3.03 23.44
C LEU A 217 14.11 -2.34 23.69
N THR A 218 14.20 -1.46 24.68
CA THR A 218 15.48 -0.83 25.09
C THR A 218 16.50 -1.89 25.52
N ALA A 219 16.07 -2.92 26.27
CA ALA A 219 16.95 -4.05 26.64
C ALA A 219 17.45 -4.84 25.42
N ALA A 220 16.72 -4.79 24.29
CA ALA A 220 17.08 -5.42 23.03
C ALA A 220 17.83 -4.50 22.06
N GLY A 221 18.09 -3.23 22.46
CA GLY A 221 18.85 -2.26 21.67
C GLY A 221 18.02 -1.40 20.72
N TYR A 222 16.70 -1.32 20.91
CA TYR A 222 15.81 -0.40 20.23
C TYR A 222 15.60 0.86 21.05
N ASP A 223 15.36 1.98 20.36
CA ASP A 223 15.06 3.29 20.97
C ASP A 223 13.82 3.84 20.26
N ILE A 224 12.64 3.50 20.77
CA ILE A 224 11.36 3.86 20.14
C ILE A 224 10.84 5.16 20.74
N ASP A 225 10.63 6.18 19.90
CA ASP A 225 10.17 7.51 20.32
C ASP A 225 8.68 7.53 20.73
N TYR A 226 7.84 6.78 19.98
CA TYR A 226 6.39 6.83 20.15
C TYR A 226 5.76 5.44 20.12
N TYR A 227 4.82 5.22 21.03
CA TYR A 227 3.95 4.05 21.09
C TYR A 227 2.53 4.48 20.75
N ASP A 228 2.00 3.99 19.64
CA ASP A 228 0.62 4.18 19.20
C ASP A 228 -0.16 2.91 19.51
N LEU A 229 -0.83 2.90 20.66
CA LEU A 229 -1.44 1.71 21.23
C LEU A 229 -2.96 1.75 21.10
N THR A 230 -3.53 0.67 20.61
CA THR A 230 -4.96 0.40 20.65
C THR A 230 -5.23 -0.76 21.61
N LEU A 231 -5.94 -0.51 22.71
CA LEU A 231 -6.36 -1.57 23.63
C LEU A 231 -7.81 -1.98 23.33
N VAL A 232 -7.99 -3.19 22.79
CA VAL A 232 -9.28 -3.69 22.30
C VAL A 232 -9.91 -4.62 23.31
N PRO A 233 -11.06 -4.26 23.94
CA PRO A 233 -11.76 -5.13 24.85
C PRO A 233 -12.15 -6.46 24.19
N ARG A 234 -11.83 -7.59 24.83
CA ARG A 234 -12.10 -8.95 24.28
C ARG A 234 -13.57 -9.22 23.99
N ASP A 235 -14.45 -8.64 24.79
CA ASP A 235 -15.89 -8.88 24.74
C ASP A 235 -16.65 -7.80 23.97
N ALA A 236 -15.96 -6.78 23.40
CA ALA A 236 -16.60 -5.67 22.70
C ALA A 236 -17.15 -6.11 21.34
N GLY A 237 -18.42 -5.82 21.10
CA GLY A 237 -19.04 -5.99 19.79
C GLY A 237 -18.54 -4.97 18.77
N HIS A 238 -18.69 -5.27 17.48
CA HIS A 238 -18.22 -4.40 16.39
C HIS A 238 -18.76 -2.95 16.47
N GLU A 239 -20.01 -2.76 16.91
CA GLU A 239 -20.61 -1.43 17.07
C GLU A 239 -20.04 -0.68 18.29
N GLU A 240 -19.66 -1.41 19.34
CA GLU A 240 -19.03 -0.83 20.53
C GLU A 240 -17.62 -0.35 20.25
N LEU A 241 -16.84 -1.09 19.45
CA LEU A 241 -15.48 -0.71 19.07
C LEU A 241 -15.42 0.62 18.30
N GLN A 242 -16.46 0.97 17.54
CA GLN A 242 -16.55 2.25 16.82
C GLN A 242 -16.86 3.45 17.73
N ALA A 243 -17.37 3.21 18.92
CA ALA A 243 -17.78 4.24 19.88
C ALA A 243 -16.72 4.54 20.95
N LEU A 244 -15.74 3.64 21.12
CA LEU A 244 -14.71 3.77 22.15
C LEU A 244 -13.48 4.51 21.60
N ASP A 245 -12.93 5.39 22.42
CA ASP A 245 -11.64 6.04 22.17
C ASP A 245 -10.53 5.12 22.70
N LEU A 246 -10.13 4.14 21.86
CA LEU A 246 -9.22 3.04 22.22
C LEU A 246 -7.76 3.32 21.87
N ASP A 247 -7.46 4.44 21.21
CA ASP A 247 -6.14 4.76 20.70
C ASP A 247 -5.43 5.79 21.58
N ARG A 248 -4.16 5.55 21.89
CA ARG A 248 -3.30 6.50 22.59
C ARG A 248 -1.92 6.54 21.97
N LEU A 249 -1.45 7.76 21.72
CA LEU A 249 -0.07 8.02 21.30
C LEU A 249 0.75 8.46 22.52
N ILE A 250 1.71 7.64 22.91
CA ILE A 250 2.56 7.84 24.10
C ILE A 250 3.99 8.12 23.62
N ARG A 251 4.58 9.18 24.08
CA ARG A 251 5.98 9.53 23.84
C ARG A 251 6.85 9.01 24.98
N LYS A 252 7.99 8.38 24.65
CA LYS A 252 9.03 7.94 25.60
C LYS A 252 10.32 8.74 25.45
#